data_31e66db687988bb53b045dc82fe1f578
#
_entry.id   31e66db687988bb53b045dc82fe1f578
#
_cell.length_a   1.000
_cell.length_b   1.000
_cell.length_c   1.000
_cell.angle_alpha   90.00
_cell.angle_beta   90.00
_cell.angle_gamma   90.00
#
_symmetry.space_group_name_H-M   'P 1'
#
loop_
_entity.id
_entity.type
_entity.pdbx_description
1 polymer ?
#
loop_
_entity_poly.entity_id
_entity_poly.type
_entity_poly.pdbx_seq_one_letter_code
_entity_poly.pdbx_strand_id
1 'polypeptide(L)'
;VEAVEMLVRLRLRPGIGRVANAALHVLGVDFPASVRVGPGLALPHGAVGLVVHEDTVIGANVKIYQGVTIGRSDTHLTGARADGGRVVVEDDVVIGAGAVVLFRSGSTTTIGRGAVVGANAVVLRSVPPGEIWAGNPARPTRRSEPSS
;
A
#
# COMPACT_ATOMS: atom_id res chain seq x y z
N VAL A 1 12.09 9.10 13.05
CA VAL A 1 10.85 8.37 12.84
C VAL A 1 9.71 9.35 12.89
N GLU A 2 8.98 9.43 11.82
CA GLU A 2 7.84 10.30 11.73
C GLU A 2 6.72 9.85 12.70
N ALA A 3 5.90 10.81 13.16
CA ALA A 3 4.85 10.53 14.13
C ALA A 3 3.86 9.43 13.62
N VAL A 4 3.59 9.41 12.33
CA VAL A 4 2.65 8.44 11.71
C VAL A 4 3.22 7.02 11.77
N GLU A 5 4.49 6.81 11.44
CA GLU A 5 5.12 5.48 11.56
C GLU A 5 5.10 4.97 13.01
N MET A 6 5.32 5.88 13.96
CA MET A 6 5.22 5.54 15.38
C MET A 6 3.79 5.10 15.74
N LEU A 7 2.78 5.84 15.30
CA LEU A 7 1.36 5.46 15.53
C LEU A 7 1.01 4.13 14.87
N VAL A 8 1.49 3.88 13.66
CA VAL A 8 1.30 2.59 12.97
C VAL A 8 1.90 1.44 13.80
N ARG A 9 3.05 1.63 14.42
CA ARG A 9 3.66 0.62 15.30
C ARG A 9 2.88 0.44 16.60
N LEU A 10 2.40 1.53 17.18
CA LEU A 10 1.66 1.51 18.45
C LEU A 10 0.26 0.90 18.32
N ARG A 11 -0.34 0.88 17.12
CA ARG A 11 -1.69 0.39 16.91
C ARG A 11 -1.93 -1.06 17.37
N LEU A 12 -0.88 -1.86 17.42
CA LEU A 12 -0.94 -3.27 17.85
C LEU A 12 -0.73 -3.47 19.34
N ARG A 13 -0.42 -2.43 20.10
CA ARG A 13 -0.18 -2.56 21.55
C ARG A 13 -1.50 -2.57 22.33
N PRO A 14 -1.67 -3.52 23.26
CA PRO A 14 -2.84 -3.54 24.14
C PRO A 14 -3.00 -2.22 24.89
N GLY A 15 -4.22 -1.70 24.96
CA GLY A 15 -4.57 -0.47 25.68
C GLY A 15 -4.26 0.83 24.91
N ILE A 16 -3.19 0.89 24.13
CA ILE A 16 -2.79 2.08 23.38
C ILE A 16 -3.29 2.03 21.91
N GLY A 17 -3.50 0.83 21.39
CA GLY A 17 -3.81 0.63 19.96
C GLY A 17 -5.05 1.37 19.48
N ARG A 18 -6.10 1.46 20.28
CA ARG A 18 -7.33 2.21 19.95
C ARG A 18 -7.06 3.70 19.81
N VAL A 19 -6.26 4.25 20.73
CA VAL A 19 -5.88 5.68 20.70
C VAL A 19 -4.99 5.96 19.51
N ALA A 20 -4.01 5.10 19.24
CA ALA A 20 -3.14 5.25 18.07
C ALA A 20 -3.94 5.19 16.76
N ASN A 21 -4.91 4.30 16.66
CA ASN A 21 -5.77 4.18 15.49
C ASN A 21 -6.67 5.41 15.31
N ALA A 22 -7.26 5.91 16.38
CA ALA A 22 -8.04 7.15 16.36
C ALA A 22 -7.19 8.36 15.92
N ALA A 23 -5.95 8.45 16.41
CA ALA A 23 -5.02 9.50 16.02
C ALA A 23 -4.65 9.41 14.53
N LEU A 24 -4.45 8.20 13.99
CA LEU A 24 -4.22 7.99 12.56
C LEU A 24 -5.40 8.52 11.73
N HIS A 25 -6.64 8.20 12.12
CA HIS A 25 -7.82 8.69 11.42
C HIS A 25 -7.91 10.23 11.45
N VAL A 26 -7.62 10.86 12.58
CA VAL A 26 -7.60 12.33 12.69
C VAL A 26 -6.55 12.93 11.76
N LEU A 27 -5.43 12.24 11.56
CA LEU A 27 -4.37 12.65 10.63
C LEU A 27 -4.68 12.30 9.16
N GLY A 28 -5.85 11.75 8.87
CA GLY A 28 -6.25 11.37 7.51
C GLY A 28 -5.59 10.09 7.00
N VAL A 29 -5.25 9.17 7.91
CA VAL A 29 -4.63 7.88 7.58
C VAL A 29 -5.55 6.74 8.04
N ASP A 30 -5.97 5.91 7.10
CA ASP A 30 -6.70 4.68 7.39
C ASP A 30 -5.76 3.47 7.25
N PHE A 31 -5.30 2.96 8.39
CA PHE A 31 -4.32 1.87 8.47
C PHE A 31 -4.79 0.83 9.49
N PRO A 32 -5.62 -0.14 9.09
CA PRO A 32 -6.20 -1.13 9.98
C PRO A 32 -5.15 -1.93 10.77
N ALA A 33 -5.52 -2.33 11.99
CA ALA A 33 -4.64 -3.13 12.86
C ALA A 33 -4.33 -4.51 12.28
N SER A 34 -5.21 -5.05 11.44
CA SER A 34 -5.04 -6.35 10.77
C SER A 34 -3.95 -6.36 9.70
N VAL A 35 -3.55 -5.20 9.18
CA VAL A 35 -2.46 -5.08 8.19
C VAL A 35 -1.14 -5.51 8.79
N ARG A 36 -0.52 -6.52 8.20
CA ARG A 36 0.80 -7.00 8.60
C ARG A 36 1.89 -6.16 7.94
N VAL A 37 2.85 -5.71 8.73
CA VAL A 37 3.90 -4.80 8.30
C VAL A 37 5.25 -5.29 8.76
N GLY A 38 6.19 -5.44 7.84
CA GLY A 38 7.59 -5.71 8.11
C GLY A 38 8.33 -4.48 8.67
N PRO A 39 9.60 -4.65 9.06
CA PRO A 39 10.41 -3.55 9.59
C PRO A 39 10.74 -2.52 8.52
N GLY A 40 11.00 -1.29 8.92
CA GLY A 40 11.51 -0.25 8.03
C GLY A 40 10.47 0.44 7.15
N LEU A 41 9.17 0.33 7.46
CA LEU A 41 8.14 1.09 6.74
C LEU A 41 8.43 2.59 6.85
N ALA A 42 8.45 3.26 5.70
CA ALA A 42 8.57 4.72 5.61
C ALA A 42 7.31 5.32 4.97
N LEU A 43 6.77 6.34 5.62
CA LEU A 43 5.55 7.05 5.22
C LEU A 43 5.84 8.54 5.06
N PRO A 44 6.47 8.95 3.93
CA PRO A 44 6.81 10.36 3.71
C PRO A 44 5.57 11.26 3.75
N HIS A 45 5.78 12.52 4.12
CA HIS A 45 4.73 13.54 4.21
C HIS A 45 3.59 13.19 5.17
N GLY A 46 3.88 12.39 6.21
CA GLY A 46 2.88 11.98 7.20
C GLY A 46 1.78 11.08 6.64
N ALA A 47 1.98 10.52 5.46
CA ALA A 47 1.02 9.64 4.78
C ALA A 47 -0.41 10.21 4.66
N VAL A 48 -0.57 11.52 4.60
CA VAL A 48 -1.91 12.15 4.50
C VAL A 48 -2.69 11.54 3.33
N GLY A 49 -3.91 11.08 3.60
CA GLY A 49 -4.78 10.46 2.60
C GLY A 49 -4.44 9.01 2.26
N LEU A 50 -3.52 8.36 2.99
CA LEU A 50 -3.26 6.93 2.82
C LEU A 50 -4.44 6.11 3.32
N VAL A 51 -4.92 5.20 2.47
CA VAL A 51 -5.95 4.21 2.81
C VAL A 51 -5.43 2.82 2.49
N VAL A 52 -5.42 1.94 3.47
CA VAL A 52 -4.93 0.56 3.32
C VAL A 52 -6.02 -0.44 3.66
N HIS A 53 -6.28 -1.37 2.75
CA HIS A 53 -7.25 -2.45 2.98
C HIS A 53 -6.75 -3.42 4.07
N GLU A 54 -7.69 -3.89 4.88
CA GLU A 54 -7.44 -4.72 6.07
C GLU A 54 -6.68 -6.03 5.80
N ASP A 55 -6.81 -6.60 4.61
CA ASP A 55 -6.12 -7.85 4.20
C ASP A 55 -4.76 -7.61 3.53
N THR A 56 -4.21 -6.42 3.64
CA THR A 56 -2.92 -6.09 3.05
C THR A 56 -1.76 -6.67 3.85
N VAL A 57 -0.73 -7.12 3.15
CA VAL A 57 0.55 -7.52 3.72
C VAL A 57 1.65 -6.63 3.14
N ILE A 58 2.44 -6.03 4.01
CA ILE A 58 3.54 -5.13 3.64
C ILE A 58 4.84 -5.72 4.16
N GLY A 59 5.81 -5.89 3.27
CA GLY A 59 7.13 -6.42 3.58
C GLY A 59 8.05 -5.42 4.30
N ALA A 60 9.34 -5.72 4.27
CA ALA A 60 10.37 -4.88 4.88
C ALA A 60 10.80 -3.72 3.98
N ASN A 61 11.18 -2.60 4.57
CA ASN A 61 11.75 -1.43 3.87
C ASN A 61 10.86 -0.87 2.77
N VAL A 62 9.55 -0.98 2.91
CA VAL A 62 8.59 -0.45 1.95
C VAL A 62 8.42 1.05 2.19
N LYS A 63 8.33 1.81 1.12
CA LYS A 63 8.04 3.25 1.17
C LYS A 63 6.71 3.53 0.47
N ILE A 64 5.77 4.13 1.19
CA ILE A 64 4.44 4.47 0.66
C ILE A 64 4.21 5.97 0.85
N TYR A 65 4.01 6.68 -0.25
CA TYR A 65 3.79 8.12 -0.23
C TYR A 65 2.33 8.47 0.09
N GLN A 66 2.10 9.75 0.33
CA GLN A 66 0.77 10.30 0.64
C GLN A 66 -0.26 10.02 -0.47
N GLY A 67 -1.52 9.94 -0.09
CA GLY A 67 -2.64 9.77 -1.00
C GLY A 67 -2.74 8.40 -1.68
N VAL A 68 -1.91 7.43 -1.28
CA VAL A 68 -1.98 6.07 -1.83
C VAL A 68 -3.24 5.37 -1.34
N THR A 69 -3.90 4.64 -2.21
CA THR A 69 -5.02 3.77 -1.87
C THR A 69 -4.66 2.32 -2.23
N ILE A 70 -4.77 1.44 -1.24
CA ILE A 70 -4.69 -0.01 -1.44
C ILE A 70 -6.07 -0.58 -1.12
N GLY A 71 -6.74 -1.16 -2.11
CA GLY A 71 -8.13 -1.56 -1.95
C GLY A 71 -8.60 -2.62 -2.93
N ARG A 72 -9.91 -2.90 -2.86
CA ARG A 72 -10.61 -3.83 -3.72
C ARG A 72 -11.23 -3.10 -4.91
N SER A 73 -11.09 -3.65 -6.11
CA SER A 73 -11.60 -3.04 -7.35
C SER A 73 -13.08 -3.32 -7.62
N ASP A 74 -13.58 -4.45 -7.15
CA ASP A 74 -14.95 -4.92 -7.40
C ASP A 74 -15.90 -4.62 -6.23
N THR A 75 -15.88 -3.40 -5.74
CA THR A 75 -16.68 -2.94 -4.59
C THR A 75 -18.20 -3.00 -4.81
N HIS A 76 -18.63 -3.15 -6.05
CA HIS A 76 -20.06 -3.36 -6.39
C HIS A 76 -20.55 -4.78 -6.10
N LEU A 77 -19.65 -5.72 -5.86
CA LEU A 77 -20.02 -7.09 -5.47
C LEU A 77 -20.29 -7.15 -3.96
N THR A 78 -21.24 -7.99 -3.58
CA THR A 78 -21.64 -8.22 -2.18
C THR A 78 -21.78 -9.70 -1.87
N GLY A 79 -21.79 -10.05 -0.58
CA GLY A 79 -21.92 -11.43 -0.10
C GLY A 79 -20.74 -12.30 -0.52
N ALA A 80 -20.99 -13.56 -0.81
CA ALA A 80 -19.95 -14.54 -1.17
C ALA A 80 -19.14 -14.17 -2.44
N ARG A 81 -19.65 -13.29 -3.29
CA ARG A 81 -18.94 -12.78 -4.47
C ARG A 81 -17.88 -11.74 -4.13
N ALA A 82 -17.95 -11.17 -2.96
CA ALA A 82 -17.07 -10.10 -2.47
C ALA A 82 -16.01 -10.63 -1.49
N ASP A 83 -15.79 -11.94 -1.43
CA ASP A 83 -14.95 -12.56 -0.42
C ASP A 83 -13.56 -12.90 -0.96
N GLY A 84 -12.59 -12.86 -0.03
CA GLY A 84 -11.19 -13.22 -0.29
C GLY A 84 -10.41 -12.22 -1.14
N GLY A 85 -9.14 -12.51 -1.30
CA GLY A 85 -8.20 -11.66 -2.01
C GLY A 85 -7.46 -10.68 -1.10
N ARG A 86 -6.38 -10.15 -1.61
CA ARG A 86 -5.51 -9.19 -0.89
C ARG A 86 -4.51 -8.50 -1.80
N VAL A 87 -3.84 -7.51 -1.26
CA VAL A 87 -2.61 -6.96 -1.82
C VAL A 87 -1.42 -7.43 -0.98
N VAL A 88 -0.40 -7.91 -1.64
CA VAL A 88 0.91 -8.20 -1.04
C VAL A 88 1.93 -7.23 -1.62
N VAL A 89 2.51 -6.43 -0.77
CA VAL A 89 3.63 -5.54 -1.11
C VAL A 89 4.90 -6.17 -0.57
N GLU A 90 5.77 -6.63 -1.45
CA GLU A 90 7.01 -7.29 -1.05
C GLU A 90 8.05 -6.27 -0.57
N ASP A 91 9.23 -6.79 -0.14
CA ASP A 91 10.30 -5.96 0.40
C ASP A 91 10.82 -4.93 -0.61
N ASP A 92 11.34 -3.82 -0.10
CA ASP A 92 12.04 -2.78 -0.87
C ASP A 92 11.18 -2.10 -1.97
N VAL A 93 9.86 -2.22 -1.89
CA VAL A 93 8.93 -1.60 -2.83
C VAL A 93 8.74 -0.12 -2.52
N VAL A 94 8.59 0.68 -3.56
CA VAL A 94 8.22 2.10 -3.47
C VAL A 94 6.87 2.31 -4.17
N ILE A 95 5.91 2.90 -3.46
CA ILE A 95 4.61 3.28 -4.03
C ILE A 95 4.49 4.80 -4.02
N GLY A 96 4.47 5.38 -5.21
CA GLY A 96 4.44 6.83 -5.43
C GLY A 96 3.13 7.50 -5.00
N ALA A 97 3.20 8.80 -4.80
CA ALA A 97 2.09 9.61 -4.31
C ALA A 97 0.82 9.45 -5.16
N GLY A 98 -0.32 9.29 -4.51
CA GLY A 98 -1.62 9.18 -5.17
C GLY A 98 -1.83 7.90 -6.00
N ALA A 99 -0.90 6.93 -5.94
CA ALA A 99 -1.08 5.67 -6.64
C ALA A 99 -2.23 4.86 -6.03
N VAL A 100 -2.90 4.08 -6.87
CA VAL A 100 -3.99 3.19 -6.49
C VAL A 100 -3.59 1.76 -6.83
N VAL A 101 -3.57 0.88 -5.83
CA VAL A 101 -3.24 -0.54 -6.01
C VAL A 101 -4.46 -1.37 -5.65
N LEU A 102 -5.00 -2.10 -6.61
CA LEU A 102 -6.26 -2.81 -6.46
C LEU A 102 -6.11 -4.32 -6.66
N PHE A 103 -6.86 -5.06 -5.85
CA PHE A 103 -7.09 -6.48 -6.05
C PHE A 103 -8.56 -6.75 -6.36
N ARG A 104 -8.84 -7.89 -6.98
CA ARG A 104 -10.21 -8.40 -7.16
C ARG A 104 -10.51 -9.44 -6.08
N SER A 105 -11.77 -9.54 -5.70
CA SER A 105 -12.24 -10.60 -4.80
C SER A 105 -11.76 -11.98 -5.27
N GLY A 106 -11.25 -12.77 -4.34
CA GLY A 106 -10.71 -14.12 -4.60
C GLY A 106 -9.32 -14.15 -5.24
N SER A 107 -8.67 -13.00 -5.51
CA SER A 107 -7.34 -12.96 -6.11
C SER A 107 -6.36 -12.10 -5.32
N THR A 108 -5.07 -12.31 -5.56
CA THR A 108 -4.00 -11.54 -4.94
C THR A 108 -3.29 -10.68 -5.96
N THR A 109 -3.16 -9.39 -5.67
CA THR A 109 -2.28 -8.50 -6.42
C THR A 109 -0.99 -8.35 -5.64
N THR A 110 0.12 -8.75 -6.23
CA THR A 110 1.45 -8.68 -5.62
C THR A 110 2.27 -7.60 -6.29
N ILE A 111 2.83 -6.70 -5.49
CA ILE A 111 3.87 -5.76 -5.94
C ILE A 111 5.20 -6.40 -5.57
N GLY A 112 5.92 -6.88 -6.58
CA GLY A 112 7.14 -7.68 -6.42
C GLY A 112 8.29 -6.90 -5.79
N ARG A 113 9.21 -7.62 -5.15
CA ARG A 113 10.38 -7.07 -4.46
C ARG A 113 11.10 -6.02 -5.31
N GLY A 114 11.38 -4.87 -4.71
CA GLY A 114 12.12 -3.78 -5.36
C GLY A 114 11.39 -3.09 -6.50
N ALA A 115 10.12 -3.41 -6.75
CA ALA A 115 9.32 -2.73 -7.76
C ALA A 115 9.00 -1.28 -7.35
N VAL A 116 8.76 -0.45 -8.34
CA VAL A 116 8.34 0.93 -8.14
C VAL A 116 7.00 1.17 -8.86
N VAL A 117 6.04 1.66 -8.11
CA VAL A 117 4.76 2.14 -8.65
C VAL A 117 4.83 3.66 -8.76
N GLY A 118 4.69 4.19 -9.95
CA GLY A 118 4.76 5.63 -10.21
C GLY A 118 3.62 6.42 -9.55
N ALA A 119 3.84 7.71 -9.35
CA ALA A 119 2.82 8.60 -8.81
C ALA A 119 1.55 8.57 -9.69
N ASN A 120 0.38 8.57 -9.06
CA ASN A 120 -0.94 8.50 -9.71
C ASN A 120 -1.17 7.28 -10.62
N ALA A 121 -0.32 6.28 -10.54
CA ALA A 121 -0.53 5.03 -11.27
C ALA A 121 -1.72 4.25 -10.71
N VAL A 122 -2.45 3.56 -11.59
CA VAL A 122 -3.54 2.66 -11.19
C VAL A 122 -3.16 1.24 -11.53
N VAL A 123 -2.77 0.48 -10.51
CA VAL A 123 -2.32 -0.91 -10.63
C VAL A 123 -3.49 -1.86 -10.47
N LEU A 124 -3.79 -2.61 -11.53
CA LEU A 124 -4.92 -3.54 -11.58
C LEU A 124 -4.49 -5.00 -11.61
N ARG A 125 -3.19 -5.27 -11.64
CA ARG A 125 -2.59 -6.62 -11.68
C ARG A 125 -1.22 -6.61 -11.04
N SER A 126 -0.69 -7.78 -10.74
CA SER A 126 0.62 -7.91 -10.09
C SER A 126 1.74 -7.28 -10.90
N VAL A 127 2.67 -6.65 -10.20
CA VAL A 127 3.87 -6.03 -10.74
C VAL A 127 5.05 -6.95 -10.46
N PRO A 128 5.79 -7.40 -11.48
CA PRO A 128 6.97 -8.24 -11.31
C PRO A 128 8.08 -7.56 -10.50
N PRO A 129 8.94 -8.33 -9.82
CA PRO A 129 10.05 -7.79 -9.05
C PRO A 129 10.96 -6.88 -9.90
N GLY A 130 11.40 -5.77 -9.31
CA GLY A 130 12.34 -4.83 -9.91
C GLY A 130 11.81 -3.99 -11.06
N GLU A 131 10.56 -4.17 -11.47
CA GLU A 131 9.97 -3.37 -12.53
C GLU A 131 9.43 -2.03 -12.03
N ILE A 132 9.40 -1.05 -12.92
CA ILE A 132 8.79 0.26 -12.70
C ILE A 132 7.52 0.32 -13.55
N TRP A 133 6.40 0.50 -12.88
CA TRP A 133 5.10 0.63 -13.53
C TRP A 133 4.51 2.01 -13.31
N ALA A 134 3.91 2.58 -14.34
CA ALA A 134 3.29 3.90 -14.30
C ALA A 134 2.05 3.98 -15.18
N GLY A 135 1.25 5.00 -14.97
CA GLY A 135 0.07 5.30 -15.78
C GLY A 135 -1.23 4.70 -15.25
N ASN A 136 -2.31 4.91 -15.99
CA ASN A 136 -3.64 4.40 -15.72
C ASN A 136 -4.29 3.84 -17.00
N PRO A 137 -4.45 2.52 -17.13
CA PRO A 137 -3.94 1.47 -16.25
C PRO A 137 -2.41 1.43 -16.26
N ALA A 138 -1.82 1.06 -15.13
CA ALA A 138 -0.37 0.99 -14.99
C ALA A 138 0.23 -0.07 -15.90
N ARG A 139 1.36 0.27 -16.52
CA ARG A 139 2.14 -0.58 -17.42
C ARG A 139 3.63 -0.46 -17.12
N PRO A 140 4.46 -1.47 -17.45
CA PRO A 140 5.90 -1.36 -17.34
C PRO A 140 6.42 -0.16 -18.11
N THR A 141 7.29 0.60 -17.47
CA THR A 141 8.02 1.67 -18.17
C THR A 141 9.30 1.10 -18.77
N ARG A 142 9.72 1.61 -19.91
CA ARG A 142 11.06 1.32 -20.41
C ARG A 142 12.06 1.99 -19.47
N ARG A 143 13.04 1.24 -18.94
CA ARG A 143 14.21 1.86 -18.34
C ARG A 143 14.86 2.73 -19.44
N SER A 144 14.95 4.03 -19.19
CA SER A 144 15.93 4.84 -19.92
C SER A 144 17.29 4.28 -19.52
N GLU A 145 17.99 3.65 -20.46
CA GLU A 145 19.39 3.34 -20.24
C GLU A 145 20.11 4.65 -19.92
N PRO A 146 21.00 4.67 -18.91
CA PRO A 146 21.82 5.86 -18.71
C PRO A 146 22.57 6.12 -20.01
N SER A 147 22.40 7.31 -20.56
CA SER A 147 23.17 7.78 -21.70
C SER A 147 24.64 7.64 -21.35
N SER A 148 25.32 6.78 -22.09
CA SER A 148 26.77 6.55 -22.01
C SER A 148 27.55 7.84 -22.26
#